data_03cb4b176bc06aa20531b76a84535393
#
_entry.id   03cb4b176bc06aa20531b76a84535393
#
_cell.length_a   1.000
_cell.length_b   1.000
_cell.length_c   1.000
_cell.angle_alpha   90.00
_cell.angle_beta   90.00
_cell.angle_gamma   90.00
#
_symmetry.space_group_name_H-M   'P 1'
#
loop_
_entity.id
_entity.type
_entity.pdbx_description
1 polymer ?
#
loop_
_entity_poly.entity_id
_entity_poly.type
_entity_poly.pdbx_seq_one_letter_code
_entity_poly.pdbx_strand_id
1 'polypeptide(L)'
;TDIFADCVGLKRIVLAENVTKISTDMFDGCFLLRDVVMNGEITSIASGAFKNCRSLEDIALGDNLTEIGSSAFYCCYALKRITLSKNIRVIASAVFYSCYSLQEIVIPESVTEIKGSAFSSCSSMEHYYMMPTTPPMLENVNAFSGIPETCKIYVHKGCLEAYQTADIWSELAEYMVEMED
;
A
#
# COMPACT_ATOMS: atom_id res chain seq x y z
N THR A 1 1.49 9.87 19.26
CA THR A 1 1.12 11.22 18.79
C THR A 1 2.37 11.93 18.31
N ASP A 2 2.46 12.24 17.03
CA ASP A 2 3.24 13.26 16.29
C ASP A 2 4.71 13.55 16.76
N ILE A 3 5.39 12.56 17.36
CA ILE A 3 6.69 12.80 18.03
C ILE A 3 7.74 13.34 17.04
N PHE A 4 7.66 12.93 15.77
CA PHE A 4 8.59 13.35 14.71
C PHE A 4 7.89 14.06 13.55
N ALA A 5 6.61 14.46 13.72
CA ALA A 5 5.91 15.18 12.67
C ALA A 5 6.69 16.46 12.29
N ASP A 6 6.70 16.75 10.98
CA ASP A 6 7.43 17.90 10.40
C ASP A 6 8.93 17.95 10.69
N CYS A 7 9.54 16.82 11.09
CA CYS A 7 10.99 16.71 11.18
C CYS A 7 11.59 16.66 9.75
N VAL A 8 11.49 17.77 9.01
CA VAL A 8 11.85 17.85 7.57
C VAL A 8 13.30 17.46 7.27
N GLY A 9 14.21 17.59 8.25
CA GLY A 9 15.63 17.22 8.12
C GLY A 9 15.94 15.78 8.51
N LEU A 10 14.97 15.00 9.04
CA LEU A 10 15.17 13.63 9.47
C LEU A 10 15.40 12.73 8.25
N LYS A 11 16.58 12.08 8.18
CA LYS A 11 16.93 11.19 7.06
C LYS A 11 16.86 9.72 7.42
N ARG A 12 17.11 9.40 8.69
CA ARG A 12 17.13 8.03 9.19
C ARG A 12 16.58 7.96 10.60
N ILE A 13 15.84 6.89 10.89
CA ILE A 13 15.37 6.54 12.23
C ILE A 13 15.61 5.05 12.49
N VAL A 14 16.00 4.74 13.72
CA VAL A 14 16.10 3.36 14.22
C VAL A 14 15.14 3.25 15.38
N LEU A 15 14.11 2.45 15.24
CA LEU A 15 13.14 2.18 16.29
C LEU A 15 13.66 1.08 17.21
N ALA A 16 13.45 1.25 18.51
CA ALA A 16 13.87 0.27 19.51
C ALA A 16 13.07 -1.04 19.39
N GLU A 17 13.63 -2.14 19.87
CA GLU A 17 13.03 -3.50 19.79
C GLU A 17 11.66 -3.61 20.49
N ASN A 18 11.40 -2.76 21.47
CA ASN A 18 10.13 -2.74 22.21
C ASN A 18 9.02 -1.92 21.50
N VAL A 19 9.31 -1.30 20.35
CA VAL A 19 8.30 -0.59 19.55
C VAL A 19 7.55 -1.62 18.72
N THR A 20 6.25 -1.77 18.99
CA THR A 20 5.37 -2.70 18.27
C THR A 20 4.31 -1.99 17.43
N LYS A 21 4.19 -0.67 17.57
CA LYS A 21 3.20 0.14 16.87
C LYS A 21 3.78 1.49 16.43
N ILE A 22 3.46 1.90 15.22
CA ILE A 22 3.74 3.25 14.71
C ILE A 22 2.48 4.09 14.90
N SER A 23 2.61 5.18 15.65
CA SER A 23 1.47 6.04 16.02
C SER A 23 0.96 6.86 14.83
N THR A 24 -0.25 7.40 14.97
CA THR A 24 -0.84 8.33 14.01
C THR A 24 0.10 9.52 13.76
N ASP A 25 0.29 9.85 12.48
CA ASP A 25 1.09 10.98 11.98
C ASP A 25 2.51 11.05 12.54
N MET A 26 3.05 9.92 13.06
CA MET A 26 4.33 9.90 13.77
C MET A 26 5.49 10.49 12.96
N PHE A 27 5.51 10.30 11.66
CA PHE A 27 6.52 10.81 10.73
C PHE A 27 5.90 11.66 9.61
N ASP A 28 4.67 12.18 9.79
CA ASP A 28 4.06 13.05 8.77
C ASP A 28 4.99 14.25 8.50
N GLY A 29 5.21 14.58 7.24
CA GLY A 29 6.06 15.71 6.85
C GLY A 29 7.56 15.49 7.01
N CYS A 30 8.02 14.28 7.34
CA CYS A 30 9.45 13.95 7.32
C CYS A 30 9.95 13.81 5.88
N PHE A 31 10.03 14.91 5.13
CA PHE A 31 10.27 14.92 3.68
C PHE A 31 11.57 14.23 3.24
N LEU A 32 12.61 14.26 4.07
CA LEU A 32 13.92 13.66 3.76
C LEU A 32 14.12 12.27 4.35
N LEU A 33 13.11 11.70 5.03
CA LEU A 33 13.20 10.36 5.61
C LEU A 33 13.34 9.31 4.51
N ARG A 34 14.46 8.56 4.57
CA ARG A 34 14.82 7.51 3.58
C ARG A 34 14.97 6.15 4.20
N ASP A 35 15.45 6.09 5.43
CA ASP A 35 15.88 4.86 6.08
C ASP A 35 15.16 4.71 7.43
N VAL A 36 14.27 3.74 7.48
CA VAL A 36 13.48 3.40 8.68
C VAL A 36 13.82 1.97 9.07
N VAL A 37 14.57 1.83 10.16
CA VAL A 37 14.94 0.52 10.72
C VAL A 37 13.98 0.18 11.86
N MET A 38 13.21 -0.88 11.68
CA MET A 38 12.27 -1.41 12.67
C MET A 38 12.87 -2.65 13.30
N ASN A 39 13.50 -2.51 14.49
CA ASN A 39 14.09 -3.64 15.21
C ASN A 39 13.07 -4.45 16.01
N GLY A 40 11.86 -3.88 16.22
CA GLY A 40 10.76 -4.55 16.91
C GLY A 40 9.80 -5.26 15.96
N GLU A 41 8.96 -6.11 16.52
CA GLU A 41 7.88 -6.77 15.79
C GLU A 41 6.67 -5.83 15.64
N ILE A 42 6.69 -5.01 14.58
CA ILE A 42 5.61 -4.05 14.32
C ILE A 42 4.33 -4.81 13.96
N THR A 43 3.26 -4.56 14.70
CA THR A 43 1.94 -5.17 14.50
C THR A 43 0.93 -4.22 13.85
N SER A 44 1.12 -2.91 14.00
CA SER A 44 0.24 -1.91 13.37
C SER A 44 0.98 -0.62 13.02
N ILE A 45 0.58 -0.04 11.91
CA ILE A 45 0.96 1.30 11.44
C ILE A 45 -0.32 2.12 11.39
N ALA A 46 -0.42 3.16 12.21
CA ALA A 46 -1.62 3.98 12.31
C ALA A 46 -1.78 4.94 11.13
N SER A 47 -2.93 5.63 11.08
CA SER A 47 -3.24 6.58 10.01
C SER A 47 -2.18 7.68 9.89
N GLY A 48 -1.82 8.02 8.65
CA GLY A 48 -0.87 9.08 8.34
C GLY A 48 0.57 8.86 8.79
N ALA A 49 0.91 7.70 9.34
CA ALA A 49 2.18 7.46 10.04
C ALA A 49 3.44 7.87 9.26
N PHE A 50 3.47 7.66 7.94
CA PHE A 50 4.54 8.06 7.02
C PHE A 50 4.04 9.00 5.92
N LYS A 51 2.92 9.68 6.17
CA LYS A 51 2.36 10.63 5.20
C LYS A 51 3.39 11.71 4.87
N ASN A 52 3.50 12.05 3.58
CA ASN A 52 4.49 13.00 3.09
C ASN A 52 5.97 12.62 3.32
N CYS A 53 6.31 11.36 3.59
CA CYS A 53 7.71 10.91 3.57
C CYS A 53 8.20 10.78 2.12
N ARG A 54 8.43 11.93 1.46
CA ARG A 54 8.63 12.03 0.02
C ARG A 54 9.90 11.36 -0.51
N SER A 55 10.87 11.13 0.37
CA SER A 55 12.16 10.49 0.03
C SER A 55 12.25 9.02 0.44
N LEU A 56 11.19 8.44 1.02
CA LEU A 56 11.16 7.04 1.43
C LEU A 56 11.05 6.15 0.20
N GLU A 57 12.12 5.41 -0.12
CA GLU A 57 12.20 4.59 -1.33
C GLU A 57 11.72 3.15 -1.11
N ASP A 58 11.98 2.60 0.06
CA ASP A 58 11.49 1.30 0.50
C ASP A 58 11.31 1.26 2.03
N ILE A 59 10.58 0.27 2.50
CA ILE A 59 10.37 0.04 3.93
C ILE A 59 10.05 -1.44 4.17
N ALA A 60 10.79 -2.07 5.10
CA ALA A 60 10.52 -3.44 5.52
C ALA A 60 9.50 -3.45 6.65
N LEU A 61 8.29 -3.94 6.36
CA LEU A 61 7.17 -3.90 7.32
C LEU A 61 7.13 -5.07 8.31
N GLY A 62 7.82 -6.17 8.00
CA GLY A 62 7.78 -7.41 8.79
C GLY A 62 6.49 -8.22 8.63
N ASP A 63 6.56 -9.49 9.05
CA ASP A 63 5.47 -10.47 8.83
C ASP A 63 4.35 -10.38 9.87
N ASN A 64 4.58 -9.71 11.00
CA ASN A 64 3.61 -9.61 12.10
C ASN A 64 2.61 -8.45 11.92
N LEU A 65 2.76 -7.65 10.88
CA LEU A 65 1.89 -6.51 10.63
C LEU A 65 0.49 -6.98 10.24
N THR A 66 -0.51 -6.51 10.98
CA THR A 66 -1.94 -6.85 10.76
C THR A 66 -2.77 -5.69 10.27
N GLU A 67 -2.26 -4.45 10.41
CA GLU A 67 -3.01 -3.23 10.10
C GLU A 67 -2.10 -2.13 9.57
N ILE A 68 -2.55 -1.50 8.48
CA ILE A 68 -2.00 -0.25 7.94
C ILE A 68 -3.16 0.73 7.83
N GLY A 69 -3.08 1.84 8.57
CA GLY A 69 -4.14 2.84 8.65
C GLY A 69 -4.26 3.70 7.38
N SER A 70 -5.37 4.42 7.29
CA SER A 70 -5.64 5.31 6.15
C SER A 70 -4.53 6.34 5.98
N SER A 71 -4.17 6.63 4.72
CA SER A 71 -3.13 7.59 4.36
C SER A 71 -1.74 7.31 4.95
N ALA A 72 -1.47 6.09 5.45
CA ALA A 72 -0.20 5.79 6.12
C ALA A 72 1.04 6.07 5.27
N PHE A 73 0.96 5.88 3.94
CA PHE A 73 2.02 6.20 2.97
C PHE A 73 1.56 7.23 1.93
N TYR A 74 0.59 8.09 2.30
CA TYR A 74 0.09 9.15 1.43
C TYR A 74 1.23 10.08 0.98
N CYS A 75 1.38 10.31 -0.34
CA CYS A 75 2.44 11.15 -0.91
C CYS A 75 3.89 10.69 -0.59
N CYS A 76 4.11 9.38 -0.41
CA CYS A 76 5.44 8.79 -0.43
C CYS A 76 5.94 8.68 -1.87
N TYR A 77 6.31 9.81 -2.47
CA TYR A 77 6.58 9.94 -3.91
C TYR A 77 7.69 9.03 -4.43
N ALA A 78 8.71 8.78 -3.61
CA ALA A 78 9.86 7.95 -3.98
C ALA A 78 9.67 6.45 -3.69
N LEU A 79 8.55 6.04 -3.08
CA LEU A 79 8.32 4.65 -2.70
C LEU A 79 8.21 3.78 -3.95
N LYS A 80 9.20 2.90 -4.15
CA LYS A 80 9.31 2.04 -5.34
C LYS A 80 8.72 0.65 -5.12
N ARG A 81 8.87 0.13 -3.90
CA ARG A 81 8.46 -1.21 -3.52
C ARG A 81 7.99 -1.24 -2.08
N ILE A 82 7.01 -2.07 -1.83
CA ILE A 82 6.54 -2.38 -0.48
C ILE A 82 6.01 -3.81 -0.45
N THR A 83 6.42 -4.57 0.54
CA THR A 83 5.90 -5.93 0.75
C THR A 83 4.87 -5.89 1.87
N LEU A 84 3.64 -6.27 1.54
CA LEU A 84 2.56 -6.36 2.52
C LEU A 84 2.63 -7.69 3.27
N SER A 85 2.40 -7.64 4.57
CA SER A 85 2.27 -8.87 5.39
C SER A 85 1.06 -9.69 4.95
N LYS A 86 1.20 -11.01 4.94
CA LYS A 86 0.11 -11.97 4.70
C LYS A 86 -1.04 -11.90 5.70
N ASN A 87 -0.92 -11.09 6.75
CA ASN A 87 -1.93 -10.91 7.78
C ASN A 87 -2.80 -9.67 7.56
N ILE A 88 -2.51 -8.85 6.54
CA ILE A 88 -3.31 -7.67 6.19
C ILE A 88 -4.64 -8.14 5.59
N ARG A 89 -5.76 -7.62 6.11
CA ARG A 89 -7.12 -7.94 5.64
C ARG A 89 -7.77 -6.79 4.87
N VAL A 90 -7.36 -5.56 5.14
CA VAL A 90 -7.94 -4.36 4.55
C VAL A 90 -6.82 -3.49 4.00
N ILE A 91 -6.94 -3.10 2.75
CA ILE A 91 -6.13 -2.02 2.16
C ILE A 91 -6.89 -0.72 2.42
N ALA A 92 -6.40 0.08 3.36
CA ALA A 92 -7.11 1.25 3.88
C ALA A 92 -7.20 2.40 2.86
N SER A 93 -8.11 3.35 3.12
CA SER A 93 -8.33 4.49 2.24
C SER A 93 -7.06 5.32 2.06
N ALA A 94 -6.76 5.67 0.80
CA ALA A 94 -5.64 6.52 0.40
C ALA A 94 -4.27 6.07 0.94
N VAL A 95 -4.11 4.80 1.32
CA VAL A 95 -2.90 4.29 1.99
C VAL A 95 -1.65 4.52 1.14
N PHE A 96 -1.73 4.35 -0.19
CA PHE A 96 -0.66 4.60 -1.16
C PHE A 96 -1.01 5.70 -2.16
N TYR A 97 -1.88 6.63 -1.76
CA TYR A 97 -2.26 7.76 -2.62
C TYR A 97 -1.02 8.55 -3.07
N SER A 98 -0.87 8.78 -4.37
CA SER A 98 0.28 9.51 -4.96
C SER A 98 1.64 8.89 -4.64
N CYS A 99 1.74 7.57 -4.49
CA CYS A 99 3.02 6.87 -4.51
C CYS A 99 3.50 6.77 -5.97
N TYR A 100 3.99 7.91 -6.52
CA TYR A 100 4.29 8.05 -7.95
C TYR A 100 5.31 7.06 -8.48
N SER A 101 6.26 6.61 -7.65
CA SER A 101 7.33 5.69 -8.06
C SER A 101 6.99 4.20 -7.83
N LEU A 102 5.82 3.88 -7.27
CA LEU A 102 5.42 2.51 -6.99
C LEU A 102 5.10 1.79 -8.30
N GLN A 103 5.88 0.74 -8.62
CA GLN A 103 5.81 0.03 -9.89
C GLN A 103 5.00 -1.26 -9.81
N GLU A 104 5.10 -1.95 -8.69
CA GLU A 104 4.39 -3.21 -8.48
C GLU A 104 3.98 -3.39 -7.02
N ILE A 105 2.91 -4.14 -6.81
CA ILE A 105 2.48 -4.54 -5.47
C ILE A 105 1.79 -5.90 -5.52
N VAL A 106 2.09 -6.74 -4.53
CA VAL A 106 1.39 -7.99 -4.29
C VAL A 106 0.33 -7.76 -3.23
N ILE A 107 -0.92 -7.99 -3.57
CA ILE A 107 -2.06 -7.95 -2.65
C ILE A 107 -2.23 -9.35 -2.05
N PRO A 108 -1.98 -9.55 -0.75
CA PRO A 108 -2.00 -10.88 -0.13
C PRO A 108 -3.38 -11.56 -0.21
N GLU A 109 -3.38 -12.89 -0.19
CA GLU A 109 -4.60 -13.73 -0.21
C GLU A 109 -5.57 -13.39 0.95
N SER A 110 -5.04 -12.90 2.07
CA SER A 110 -5.81 -12.50 3.25
C SER A 110 -6.66 -11.25 3.06
N VAL A 111 -6.41 -10.45 2.00
CA VAL A 111 -7.13 -9.19 1.77
C VAL A 111 -8.55 -9.47 1.31
N THR A 112 -9.51 -8.90 2.03
CA THR A 112 -10.95 -9.02 1.78
C THR A 112 -11.60 -7.71 1.39
N GLU A 113 -10.89 -6.57 1.55
CA GLU A 113 -11.42 -5.24 1.26
C GLU A 113 -10.34 -4.29 0.77
N ILE A 114 -10.64 -3.49 -0.26
CA ILE A 114 -9.82 -2.38 -0.76
C ILE A 114 -10.68 -1.12 -0.73
N LYS A 115 -10.21 -0.13 0.04
CA LYS A 115 -10.95 1.13 0.25
C LYS A 115 -10.62 2.19 -0.80
N GLY A 116 -11.46 3.24 -0.80
CA GLY A 116 -11.37 4.30 -1.78
C GLY A 116 -10.01 4.99 -1.83
N SER A 117 -9.58 5.32 -3.03
CA SER A 117 -8.31 6.00 -3.32
C SER A 117 -7.05 5.28 -2.85
N ALA A 118 -7.12 3.99 -2.49
CA ALA A 118 -6.00 3.24 -1.91
C ALA A 118 -4.71 3.36 -2.74
N PHE A 119 -4.81 3.30 -4.07
CA PHE A 119 -3.69 3.39 -5.02
C PHE A 119 -3.87 4.54 -6.02
N SER A 120 -4.75 5.50 -5.72
CA SER A 120 -5.01 6.59 -6.63
C SER A 120 -3.72 7.38 -6.92
N SER A 121 -3.51 7.70 -8.19
CA SER A 121 -2.33 8.44 -8.68
C SER A 121 -0.98 7.71 -8.49
N CYS A 122 -0.97 6.37 -8.46
CA CYS A 122 0.26 5.58 -8.59
C CYS A 122 0.70 5.56 -10.06
N SER A 123 1.21 6.68 -10.57
CA SER A 123 1.42 6.92 -12.01
C SER A 123 2.53 6.11 -12.67
N SER A 124 3.37 5.42 -11.91
CA SER A 124 4.37 4.46 -12.43
C SER A 124 3.97 3.01 -12.22
N MET A 125 2.73 2.74 -11.80
CA MET A 125 2.29 1.36 -11.53
C MET A 125 2.24 0.55 -12.82
N GLU A 126 2.95 -0.56 -12.83
CA GLU A 126 3.01 -1.50 -13.94
C GLU A 126 2.13 -2.73 -13.65
N HIS A 127 2.21 -3.26 -12.42
CA HIS A 127 1.59 -4.53 -12.08
C HIS A 127 0.95 -4.55 -10.68
N TYR A 128 -0.31 -4.97 -10.61
CA TYR A 128 -0.95 -5.46 -9.39
C TYR A 128 -1.03 -6.98 -9.46
N TYR A 129 -0.53 -7.68 -8.45
CA TYR A 129 -0.67 -9.13 -8.31
C TYR A 129 -1.73 -9.44 -7.25
N MET A 130 -2.92 -9.83 -7.69
CA MET A 130 -4.04 -10.16 -6.80
C MET A 130 -3.95 -11.62 -6.39
N MET A 131 -3.51 -11.87 -5.17
CA MET A 131 -3.43 -13.24 -4.62
C MET A 131 -4.77 -13.78 -4.10
N PRO A 132 -5.80 -12.94 -3.73
CA PRO A 132 -7.12 -13.46 -3.40
C PRO A 132 -7.77 -14.16 -4.59
N THR A 133 -8.25 -15.40 -4.39
CA THR A 133 -8.99 -16.16 -5.41
C THR A 133 -10.45 -15.72 -5.56
N THR A 134 -10.96 -15.02 -4.55
CA THR A 134 -12.25 -14.31 -4.60
C THR A 134 -11.98 -12.81 -4.62
N PRO A 135 -12.59 -12.05 -5.55
CA PRO A 135 -12.40 -10.61 -5.58
C PRO A 135 -12.68 -9.97 -4.23
N PRO A 136 -11.72 -9.22 -3.64
CA PRO A 136 -11.98 -8.44 -2.44
C PRO A 136 -13.10 -7.41 -2.69
N MET A 137 -13.83 -7.05 -1.65
CA MET A 137 -14.78 -5.94 -1.75
C MET A 137 -14.01 -4.68 -2.17
N LEU A 138 -14.42 -4.06 -3.26
CA LEU A 138 -13.87 -2.80 -3.74
C LEU A 138 -14.84 -1.69 -3.38
N GLU A 139 -14.43 -0.73 -2.54
CA GLU A 139 -15.33 0.34 -2.09
C GLU A 139 -15.79 1.23 -3.25
N ASN A 140 -14.89 1.56 -4.16
CA ASN A 140 -15.16 2.27 -5.42
C ASN A 140 -13.96 2.18 -6.36
N VAL A 141 -14.18 2.43 -7.66
CA VAL A 141 -13.14 2.38 -8.70
C VAL A 141 -12.01 3.39 -8.49
N ASN A 142 -12.25 4.48 -7.75
CA ASN A 142 -11.25 5.49 -7.45
C ASN A 142 -10.05 4.92 -6.66
N ALA A 143 -10.17 3.71 -6.10
CA ALA A 143 -9.04 3.01 -5.50
C ALA A 143 -7.85 2.89 -6.48
N PHE A 144 -8.12 2.78 -7.78
CA PHE A 144 -7.13 2.63 -8.87
C PHE A 144 -7.09 3.83 -9.82
N SER A 145 -7.65 4.98 -9.45
CA SER A 145 -7.70 6.15 -10.33
C SER A 145 -6.30 6.69 -10.65
N GLY A 146 -6.06 7.01 -11.94
CA GLY A 146 -4.80 7.60 -12.38
C GLY A 146 -3.62 6.60 -12.46
N ILE A 147 -3.92 5.30 -12.55
CA ILE A 147 -2.94 4.29 -12.98
C ILE A 147 -2.73 4.38 -14.48
N PRO A 148 -1.55 3.97 -15.02
CA PRO A 148 -1.29 3.97 -16.46
C PRO A 148 -2.23 3.02 -17.21
N GLU A 149 -2.58 3.36 -18.46
CA GLU A 149 -3.34 2.47 -19.35
C GLU A 149 -2.59 1.14 -19.63
N THR A 150 -1.27 1.14 -19.52
CA THR A 150 -0.43 -0.04 -19.70
C THR A 150 -0.38 -0.94 -18.47
N CYS A 151 -0.88 -0.47 -17.33
CA CYS A 151 -0.91 -1.23 -16.07
C CYS A 151 -1.67 -2.55 -16.24
N LYS A 152 -1.25 -3.60 -15.53
CA LYS A 152 -1.94 -4.89 -15.51
C LYS A 152 -2.29 -5.30 -14.09
N ILE A 153 -3.49 -5.88 -13.97
CA ILE A 153 -4.01 -6.49 -12.75
C ILE A 153 -4.00 -8.00 -12.97
N TYR A 154 -2.98 -8.65 -12.44
CA TYR A 154 -2.83 -10.11 -12.54
C TYR A 154 -3.69 -10.80 -11.48
N VAL A 155 -4.52 -11.73 -11.90
CA VAL A 155 -5.36 -12.58 -11.04
C VAL A 155 -4.98 -14.05 -11.19
N HIS A 156 -5.28 -14.88 -10.21
CA HIS A 156 -5.01 -16.31 -10.29
C HIS A 156 -5.70 -16.96 -11.50
N LYS A 157 -5.06 -17.98 -12.06
CA LYS A 157 -5.61 -18.81 -13.14
C LYS A 157 -6.98 -19.38 -12.75
N GLY A 158 -7.96 -19.20 -13.64
CA GLY A 158 -9.36 -19.58 -13.41
C GLY A 158 -10.17 -18.58 -12.58
N CYS A 159 -9.59 -17.45 -12.15
CA CYS A 159 -10.32 -16.42 -11.39
C CYS A 159 -10.71 -15.21 -12.24
N LEU A 160 -10.25 -15.11 -13.49
CA LEU A 160 -10.44 -13.92 -14.34
C LEU A 160 -11.92 -13.55 -14.49
N GLU A 161 -12.78 -14.52 -14.82
CA GLU A 161 -14.23 -14.29 -14.97
C GLU A 161 -14.86 -13.77 -13.67
N ALA A 162 -14.45 -14.33 -12.51
CA ALA A 162 -14.96 -13.89 -11.22
C ALA A 162 -14.62 -12.42 -10.93
N TYR A 163 -13.42 -11.97 -11.26
CA TYR A 163 -13.03 -10.58 -11.13
C TYR A 163 -13.72 -9.66 -12.13
N GLN A 164 -13.77 -10.06 -13.41
CA GLN A 164 -14.38 -9.26 -14.47
C GLN A 164 -15.90 -9.10 -14.34
N THR A 165 -16.57 -9.99 -13.61
CA THR A 165 -18.02 -9.93 -13.38
C THR A 165 -18.40 -9.44 -11.99
N ALA A 166 -17.43 -9.31 -11.09
CA ALA A 166 -17.68 -8.75 -9.77
C ALA A 166 -17.97 -7.24 -9.88
N ASP A 167 -18.97 -6.80 -9.14
CA ASP A 167 -19.53 -5.45 -9.07
C ASP A 167 -18.58 -4.34 -9.62
N ILE A 168 -17.97 -3.53 -8.77
CA ILE A 168 -17.09 -2.42 -9.18
C ILE A 168 -15.83 -2.91 -9.93
N TRP A 169 -15.37 -4.13 -9.68
CA TRP A 169 -14.21 -4.71 -10.39
C TRP A 169 -14.41 -4.80 -11.91
N SER A 170 -15.64 -4.98 -12.37
CA SER A 170 -15.98 -5.02 -13.81
C SER A 170 -15.56 -3.75 -14.57
N GLU A 171 -15.48 -2.61 -13.89
CA GLU A 171 -15.01 -1.34 -14.45
C GLU A 171 -13.49 -1.35 -14.76
N LEU A 172 -12.75 -2.30 -14.19
CA LEU A 172 -11.30 -2.48 -14.36
C LEU A 172 -10.97 -3.69 -15.25
N ALA A 173 -11.97 -4.30 -15.91
CA ALA A 173 -11.82 -5.54 -16.66
C ALA A 173 -10.74 -5.47 -17.76
N GLU A 174 -10.53 -4.31 -18.38
CA GLU A 174 -9.52 -4.10 -19.43
C GLU A 174 -8.06 -4.20 -18.93
N TYR A 175 -7.84 -3.99 -17.63
CA TYR A 175 -6.53 -4.12 -16.99
C TYR A 175 -6.21 -5.55 -16.60
N MET A 176 -7.20 -6.46 -16.53
CA MET A 176 -7.08 -7.78 -15.93
C MET A 176 -6.47 -8.81 -16.85
N VAL A 177 -5.57 -9.62 -16.28
CA VAL A 177 -4.87 -10.73 -16.97
C VAL A 177 -4.72 -11.90 -16.00
N GLU A 178 -4.83 -13.14 -16.48
CA GLU A 178 -4.48 -14.31 -15.66
C GLU A 178 -2.96 -14.42 -15.48
N MET A 179 -2.53 -14.84 -14.29
CA MET A 179 -1.14 -15.22 -14.05
C MET A 179 -0.81 -16.49 -14.85
N GLU A 180 0.35 -16.49 -15.47
CA GLU A 180 0.93 -17.71 -16.05
C GLU A 180 1.48 -18.61 -14.92
N ASP A 181 1.51 -19.94 -15.16
CA ASP A 181 2.02 -20.94 -14.20
C ASP A 181 3.52 -20.81 -14.01
#